data_39ae6a4d9ba0671d7e9ded557000ffe1
#
_entry.id   39ae6a4d9ba0671d7e9ded557000ffe1
#
_cell.length_a   1.000
_cell.length_b   1.000
_cell.length_c   1.000
_cell.angle_alpha   90.00
_cell.angle_beta   90.00
_cell.angle_gamma   90.00
#
_symmetry.space_group_name_H-M   'P 1'
#
loop_
_entity.id
_entity.type
_entity.pdbx_description
1 polymer ?
#
loop_
_entity_poly.entity_id
_entity_poly.type
_entity_poly.pdbx_seq_one_letter_code
_entity_poly.pdbx_strand_id
1 'polypeptide(L)'
;MRLHDSYRWYLHLFYYKFLKISRFFTNNLFGRKEHKFLFILTPPYCGSTLLNQILSTSNNLSCNNHLGVREGQLLPEVKDIMFYNKGWHNEVNYPWQMIKKVWMKYWDQRKEVLMDKTNTNIMRVSEINKVFDNTYFLSMVRNPYAQVEGIMRRNGADAEYAAKFALKCLRYQKKNNEVEKNILLISYEDLCDNTKTSIKKIKNFIPSIGKIKVDIEFSAHNFKTKGKMKIQNLNKEKIEKIAKKDLKLINAIFIKEKYLLEYFGYTIIE
;
A
#
# COMPACT_ATOMS: atom_id res chain seq x y z
N MET A 1 -1.33 27.40 5.00
CA MET A 1 -2.43 26.39 5.00
C MET A 1 -3.68 27.07 4.48
N ARG A 2 -4.23 26.65 3.34
CA ARG A 2 -5.42 27.29 2.73
C ARG A 2 -6.65 26.96 3.59
N LEU A 3 -7.58 27.91 3.79
CA LEU A 3 -8.84 27.75 4.55
C LEU A 3 -9.63 26.49 4.15
N HIS A 4 -9.56 26.11 2.85
CA HIS A 4 -10.19 24.91 2.30
C HIS A 4 -9.57 23.61 2.84
N ASP A 5 -8.28 23.60 3.20
CA ASP A 5 -7.59 22.43 3.74
C ASP A 5 -7.93 22.20 5.21
N SER A 6 -8.17 23.29 5.96
CA SER A 6 -8.58 23.21 7.36
C SER A 6 -9.99 22.65 7.53
N TYR A 7 -10.97 23.09 6.71
CA TYR A 7 -12.34 22.57 6.75
C TYR A 7 -12.40 21.08 6.42
N ARG A 8 -11.68 20.65 5.41
CA ARG A 8 -11.56 19.23 5.03
C ARG A 8 -10.97 18.39 6.16
N TRP A 9 -9.99 18.94 6.87
CA TRP A 9 -9.38 18.28 8.03
C TRP A 9 -10.39 18.09 9.17
N TYR A 10 -11.19 19.10 9.50
CA TYR A 10 -12.25 18.99 10.51
C TYR A 10 -13.30 17.94 10.14
N LEU A 11 -13.71 17.87 8.89
CA LEU A 11 -14.65 16.82 8.41
C LEU A 11 -14.04 15.42 8.57
N HIS A 12 -12.75 15.26 8.27
CA HIS A 12 -12.07 13.98 8.48
C HIS A 12 -11.99 13.61 9.98
N LEU A 13 -11.68 14.57 10.87
CA LEU A 13 -11.66 14.32 12.30
C LEU A 13 -13.04 13.91 12.84
N PHE A 14 -14.10 14.58 12.39
CA PHE A 14 -15.47 14.23 12.73
C PHE A 14 -15.81 12.80 12.26
N TYR A 15 -15.49 12.47 11.00
CA TYR A 15 -15.66 11.13 10.46
C TYR A 15 -14.93 10.07 11.30
N TYR A 16 -13.68 10.30 11.67
CA TYR A 16 -12.91 9.36 12.47
C TYR A 16 -13.50 9.18 13.88
N LYS A 17 -13.99 10.27 14.50
CA LYS A 17 -14.68 10.18 15.81
C LYS A 17 -15.94 9.32 15.68
N PHE A 18 -16.78 9.59 14.70
CA PHE A 18 -18.01 8.83 14.45
C PHE A 18 -17.69 7.36 14.17
N LEU A 19 -16.72 7.09 13.31
CA LEU A 19 -16.30 5.72 12.99
C LEU A 19 -15.86 4.95 14.25
N LYS A 20 -15.06 5.56 15.13
CA LYS A 20 -14.62 4.92 16.38
C LYS A 20 -15.78 4.61 17.32
N ILE A 21 -16.71 5.52 17.47
CA ILE A 21 -17.92 5.30 18.30
C ILE A 21 -18.73 4.14 17.73
N SER A 22 -19.03 4.17 16.43
CA SER A 22 -19.75 3.08 15.75
C SER A 22 -19.03 1.73 15.91
N ARG A 23 -17.70 1.71 15.71
CA ARG A 23 -16.88 0.49 15.88
C ARG A 23 -16.84 0.02 17.32
N PHE A 24 -16.79 0.92 18.29
CA PHE A 24 -16.83 0.53 19.70
C PHE A 24 -18.08 -0.31 20.02
N PHE A 25 -19.25 0.15 19.65
CA PHE A 25 -20.49 -0.60 19.91
C PHE A 25 -20.56 -1.91 19.10
N THR A 26 -20.28 -1.85 17.79
CA THR A 26 -20.39 -3.04 16.93
C THR A 26 -19.37 -4.11 17.27
N ASN A 27 -18.15 -3.73 17.63
CA ASN A 27 -17.08 -4.66 17.97
C ASN A 27 -17.29 -5.31 19.33
N ASN A 28 -17.80 -4.55 20.33
CA ASN A 28 -18.11 -5.12 21.66
C ASN A 28 -19.29 -6.10 21.60
N LEU A 29 -20.27 -5.85 20.76
CA LEU A 29 -21.47 -6.70 20.67
C LEU A 29 -21.26 -7.91 19.74
N PHE A 30 -20.53 -7.73 18.64
CA PHE A 30 -20.47 -8.68 17.53
C PHE A 30 -19.04 -8.96 17.03
N GLY A 31 -18.03 -8.44 17.70
CA GLY A 31 -16.63 -8.62 17.31
C GLY A 31 -16.16 -10.06 17.47
N ARG A 32 -15.33 -10.52 16.53
CA ARG A 32 -14.66 -11.82 16.63
C ARG A 32 -13.47 -11.72 17.59
N LYS A 33 -13.11 -12.82 18.21
CA LYS A 33 -11.91 -12.90 19.08
C LYS A 33 -10.64 -13.13 18.25
N GLU A 34 -10.76 -13.80 17.10
CA GLU A 34 -9.63 -14.15 16.26
C GLU A 34 -9.74 -13.48 14.88
N HIS A 35 -8.60 -12.99 14.40
CA HIS A 35 -8.48 -12.31 13.13
C HIS A 35 -7.24 -12.79 12.36
N LYS A 36 -7.31 -12.63 11.04
CA LYS A 36 -6.16 -12.66 10.14
C LYS A 36 -5.77 -11.24 9.79
N PHE A 37 -4.53 -10.87 10.04
CA PHE A 37 -4.04 -9.53 9.75
C PHE A 37 -3.34 -9.52 8.39
N LEU A 38 -3.89 -8.77 7.44
CA LEU A 38 -3.34 -8.62 6.09
C LEU A 38 -2.62 -7.28 5.97
N PHE A 39 -1.32 -7.32 5.71
CA PHE A 39 -0.51 -6.14 5.44
C PHE A 39 -0.15 -6.07 3.97
N ILE A 40 -0.52 -4.96 3.31
CA ILE A 40 -0.12 -4.71 1.93
C ILE A 40 1.26 -4.07 1.93
N LEU A 41 2.24 -4.80 1.39
CA LEU A 41 3.63 -4.36 1.25
C LEU A 41 3.85 -3.80 -0.15
N THR A 42 3.49 -2.54 -0.33
CA THR A 42 3.57 -1.90 -1.65
C THR A 42 4.23 -0.54 -1.54
N PRO A 43 5.31 -0.28 -2.29
CA PRO A 43 5.92 1.04 -2.33
C PRO A 43 4.96 2.13 -2.83
N PRO A 44 5.25 3.41 -2.56
CA PRO A 44 4.53 4.51 -3.18
C PRO A 44 4.54 4.39 -4.70
N TYR A 45 3.44 4.81 -5.33
CA TYR A 45 3.24 4.84 -6.79
C TYR A 45 3.18 3.48 -7.49
N CYS A 46 3.14 2.39 -6.74
CA CYS A 46 3.02 1.02 -7.28
C CYS A 46 1.59 0.48 -7.35
N GLY A 47 0.56 1.32 -7.23
CA GLY A 47 -0.84 0.89 -7.41
C GLY A 47 -1.54 0.39 -6.14
N SER A 48 -0.96 0.62 -4.96
CA SER A 48 -1.52 0.18 -3.67
C SER A 48 -2.97 0.65 -3.43
N THR A 49 -3.35 1.82 -3.93
CA THR A 49 -4.72 2.33 -3.79
C THR A 49 -5.72 1.53 -4.64
N LEU A 50 -5.33 1.11 -5.85
CA LEU A 50 -6.13 0.22 -6.68
C LEU A 50 -6.33 -1.13 -5.97
N LEU A 51 -5.25 -1.77 -5.54
CA LEU A 51 -5.30 -3.04 -4.83
C LEU A 51 -6.19 -2.95 -3.59
N ASN A 52 -6.02 -1.90 -2.77
CA ASN A 52 -6.85 -1.68 -1.58
C ASN A 52 -8.34 -1.55 -1.94
N GLN A 53 -8.70 -0.82 -3.00
CA GLN A 53 -10.10 -0.66 -3.41
C GLN A 53 -10.70 -1.97 -3.91
N ILE A 54 -9.95 -2.77 -4.68
CA ILE A 54 -10.39 -4.11 -5.10
C ILE A 54 -10.65 -5.00 -3.89
N LEU A 55 -9.69 -5.10 -2.98
CA LEU A 55 -9.81 -5.95 -1.79
C LEU A 55 -10.93 -5.49 -0.85
N SER A 56 -11.15 -4.17 -0.75
CA SER A 56 -12.23 -3.58 0.05
C SER A 56 -13.63 -3.89 -0.46
N THR A 57 -13.79 -4.52 -1.63
CA THR A 57 -15.08 -5.03 -2.10
C THR A 57 -15.49 -6.33 -1.41
N SER A 58 -14.57 -6.96 -0.70
CA SER A 58 -14.84 -8.15 0.10
C SER A 58 -15.80 -7.84 1.24
N ASN A 59 -16.76 -8.73 1.47
CA ASN A 59 -17.66 -8.65 2.61
C ASN A 59 -17.04 -9.16 3.92
N ASN A 60 -15.87 -9.81 3.88
CA ASN A 60 -15.18 -10.38 5.04
C ASN A 60 -13.82 -9.71 5.35
N LEU A 61 -13.57 -8.54 4.76
CA LEU A 61 -12.37 -7.74 4.99
C LEU A 61 -12.73 -6.36 5.51
N SER A 62 -11.94 -5.84 6.46
CA SER A 62 -12.02 -4.47 6.95
C SER A 62 -10.67 -3.76 6.79
N CYS A 63 -10.68 -2.57 6.17
CA CYS A 63 -9.55 -1.63 6.25
C CYS A 63 -9.64 -0.81 7.53
N ASN A 64 -8.48 -0.40 8.07
CA ASN A 64 -8.43 0.53 9.20
C ASN A 64 -8.67 1.99 8.77
N ASN A 65 -8.33 2.35 7.55
CA ASN A 65 -8.54 3.70 7.02
C ASN A 65 -9.25 3.66 5.66
N HIS A 66 -10.35 4.39 5.53
CA HIS A 66 -11.14 4.50 4.30
C HIS A 66 -10.98 5.85 3.60
N LEU A 67 -10.29 6.81 4.22
CA LEU A 67 -10.13 8.16 3.68
C LEU A 67 -8.78 8.32 2.95
N GLY A 68 -8.78 9.24 2.02
CA GLY A 68 -7.58 9.65 1.32
C GLY A 68 -6.89 8.48 0.62
N VAL A 69 -5.60 8.31 0.86
CA VAL A 69 -4.79 7.20 0.33
C VAL A 69 -5.01 5.87 1.05
N ARG A 70 -5.89 5.85 2.04
CA ARG A 70 -6.31 4.67 2.81
C ARG A 70 -5.16 3.97 3.56
N GLU A 71 -4.25 4.75 4.15
CA GLU A 71 -3.12 4.26 4.91
C GLU A 71 -3.37 4.39 6.41
N GLY A 72 -3.13 3.33 7.18
CA GLY A 72 -3.31 3.32 8.63
C GLY A 72 -2.38 4.29 9.35
N GLN A 73 -1.21 4.59 8.79
CA GLN A 73 -0.30 5.62 9.30
C GLN A 73 -0.89 7.04 9.31
N LEU A 74 -1.99 7.29 8.60
CA LEU A 74 -2.65 8.59 8.54
C LEU A 74 -3.81 8.74 9.52
N LEU A 75 -4.10 7.74 10.33
CA LEU A 75 -5.08 7.85 11.40
C LEU A 75 -4.61 8.85 12.46
N PRO A 76 -5.50 9.70 13.00
CA PRO A 76 -5.12 10.84 13.84
C PRO A 76 -4.16 10.52 14.98
N GLU A 77 -4.38 9.40 15.68
CA GLU A 77 -3.62 9.06 16.87
C GLU A 77 -2.22 8.48 16.59
N VAL A 78 -1.93 8.08 15.36
CA VAL A 78 -0.63 7.49 14.97
C VAL A 78 0.10 8.29 13.90
N LYS A 79 -0.53 9.31 13.33
CA LYS A 79 0.01 10.07 12.21
C LYS A 79 1.34 10.74 12.55
N ASP A 80 1.45 11.33 13.73
CA ASP A 80 2.68 12.00 14.14
C ASP A 80 3.83 11.01 14.37
N ILE A 81 3.50 9.79 14.78
CA ILE A 81 4.47 8.72 15.04
C ILE A 81 4.94 8.07 13.74
N MET A 82 4.00 7.72 12.86
CA MET A 82 4.28 6.87 11.71
C MET A 82 4.58 7.68 10.43
N PHE A 83 3.90 8.81 10.23
CA PHE A 83 3.97 9.55 8.97
C PHE A 83 4.95 10.72 9.05
N TYR A 84 4.84 11.56 10.07
CA TYR A 84 5.71 12.72 10.20
C TYR A 84 7.09 12.40 10.77
N ASN A 85 7.22 11.33 11.52
CA ASN A 85 8.47 10.94 12.16
C ASN A 85 9.35 10.07 11.24
N LYS A 86 9.66 10.58 10.03
CA LYS A 86 10.60 9.96 9.08
C LYS A 86 10.29 8.48 8.80
N GLY A 87 9.05 8.15 8.46
CA GLY A 87 8.55 6.78 8.27
C GLY A 87 9.40 5.87 7.35
N TRP A 88 10.19 6.47 6.44
CA TRP A 88 11.11 5.75 5.55
C TRP A 88 12.53 5.55 6.12
N HIS A 89 12.73 5.78 7.41
CA HIS A 89 13.95 5.50 8.14
C HIS A 89 13.74 4.25 9.00
N ASN A 90 14.59 3.25 8.81
CA ASN A 90 14.52 1.98 9.53
C ASN A 90 15.03 2.05 10.96
N GLU A 91 15.74 3.14 11.30
CA GLU A 91 16.25 3.40 12.66
C GLU A 91 15.13 3.84 13.62
N VAL A 92 13.98 4.26 13.11
CA VAL A 92 12.86 4.70 13.93
C VAL A 92 12.08 3.50 14.45
N ASN A 93 12.09 3.30 15.75
CA ASN A 93 11.30 2.27 16.40
C ASN A 93 9.86 2.77 16.63
N TYR A 94 8.91 1.99 16.17
CA TYR A 94 7.49 2.28 16.38
C TYR A 94 6.95 1.59 17.63
N PRO A 95 6.10 2.24 18.42
CA PRO A 95 5.38 1.61 19.53
C PRO A 95 4.24 0.73 19.00
N TRP A 96 4.57 -0.39 18.38
CA TRP A 96 3.64 -1.24 17.65
C TRP A 96 2.45 -1.74 18.47
N GLN A 97 2.65 -2.00 19.78
CA GLN A 97 1.54 -2.38 20.67
C GLN A 97 0.48 -1.25 20.76
N MET A 98 0.93 0.00 20.85
CA MET A 98 0.04 1.16 20.85
C MET A 98 -0.62 1.34 19.47
N ILE A 99 0.15 1.20 18.37
CA ILE A 99 -0.38 1.29 17.01
C ILE A 99 -1.47 0.22 16.79
N LYS A 100 -1.23 -1.03 17.20
CA LYS A 100 -2.23 -2.11 17.15
C LYS A 100 -3.49 -1.72 17.91
N LYS A 101 -3.36 -1.23 19.16
CA LYS A 101 -4.51 -0.77 19.96
C LYS A 101 -5.31 0.34 19.27
N VAL A 102 -4.62 1.27 18.58
CA VAL A 102 -5.29 2.32 17.82
C VAL A 102 -5.99 1.72 16.60
N TRP A 103 -5.31 0.93 15.78
CA TRP A 103 -5.88 0.35 14.57
C TRP A 103 -7.09 -0.53 14.84
N MET A 104 -7.09 -1.30 15.95
CA MET A 104 -8.24 -2.09 16.39
C MET A 104 -9.51 -1.26 16.64
N LYS A 105 -9.40 0.04 16.96
CA LYS A 105 -10.55 0.94 17.12
C LYS A 105 -11.20 1.33 15.79
N TYR A 106 -10.49 1.16 14.68
CA TYR A 106 -10.94 1.55 13.33
C TYR A 106 -11.38 0.37 12.49
N TRP A 107 -10.83 -0.81 12.70
CA TRP A 107 -11.25 -2.04 12.03
C TRP A 107 -12.66 -2.47 12.46
N ASP A 108 -13.42 -2.99 11.51
CA ASP A 108 -14.66 -3.74 11.79
C ASP A 108 -14.29 -5.15 12.23
N GLN A 109 -14.24 -5.39 13.52
CA GLN A 109 -13.84 -6.68 14.10
C GLN A 109 -14.88 -7.81 13.92
N ARG A 110 -16.01 -7.53 13.28
CA ARG A 110 -16.93 -8.58 12.80
C ARG A 110 -16.36 -9.31 11.58
N LYS A 111 -15.38 -8.69 10.89
CA LYS A 111 -14.70 -9.27 9.74
C LYS A 111 -13.54 -10.13 10.18
N GLU A 112 -13.31 -11.23 9.47
CA GLU A 112 -12.20 -12.14 9.76
C GLU A 112 -10.84 -11.57 9.34
N VAL A 113 -10.80 -10.83 8.23
CA VAL A 113 -9.57 -10.25 7.70
C VAL A 113 -9.50 -8.75 8.01
N LEU A 114 -8.49 -8.34 8.76
CA LEU A 114 -8.21 -6.95 9.11
C LEU A 114 -6.99 -6.46 8.32
N MET A 115 -7.20 -5.49 7.42
CA MET A 115 -6.18 -5.06 6.46
C MET A 115 -5.62 -3.68 6.79
N ASP A 116 -4.29 -3.54 6.71
CA ASP A 116 -3.60 -2.25 6.62
C ASP A 116 -2.79 -2.13 5.32
N LYS A 117 -2.75 -0.90 4.79
CA LYS A 117 -2.04 -0.56 3.54
C LYS A 117 -1.03 0.58 3.76
N THR A 118 -0.31 0.60 4.82
CA THR A 118 0.74 1.58 5.05
C THR A 118 1.99 1.24 4.22
N ASN A 119 2.43 2.15 3.35
CA ASN A 119 3.52 1.87 2.41
C ASN A 119 4.85 1.56 3.10
N THR A 120 5.11 2.16 4.27
CA THR A 120 6.33 1.93 5.05
C THR A 120 6.39 0.55 5.71
N ASN A 121 5.29 -0.21 5.72
CA ASN A 121 5.27 -1.58 6.25
C ASN A 121 6.26 -2.51 5.53
N ILE A 122 6.67 -2.21 4.30
CA ILE A 122 7.70 -2.99 3.59
C ILE A 122 9.03 -3.07 4.37
N MET A 123 9.30 -2.11 5.25
CA MET A 123 10.50 -2.08 6.11
C MET A 123 10.25 -2.65 7.51
N ARG A 124 9.01 -2.99 7.85
CA ARG A 124 8.56 -3.25 9.22
C ARG A 124 8.03 -4.67 9.46
N VAL A 125 8.20 -5.56 8.50
CA VAL A 125 7.63 -6.92 8.54
C VAL A 125 8.01 -7.67 9.82
N SER A 126 9.29 -7.65 10.19
CA SER A 126 9.77 -8.30 11.42
C SER A 126 9.16 -7.70 12.71
N GLU A 127 8.96 -6.38 12.74
CA GLU A 127 8.35 -5.68 13.89
C GLU A 127 6.84 -6.00 13.98
N ILE A 128 6.16 -6.04 12.84
CA ILE A 128 4.74 -6.40 12.73
C ILE A 128 4.51 -7.83 13.26
N ASN A 129 5.33 -8.79 12.83
CA ASN A 129 5.24 -10.19 13.26
C ASN A 129 5.43 -10.39 14.78
N LYS A 130 6.14 -9.48 15.47
CA LYS A 130 6.29 -9.54 16.94
C LYS A 130 5.03 -9.15 17.70
N VAL A 131 4.07 -8.50 17.03
CA VAL A 131 2.92 -7.88 17.69
C VAL A 131 1.59 -8.42 17.18
N PHE A 132 1.53 -8.80 15.91
CA PHE A 132 0.32 -9.34 15.30
C PHE A 132 0.46 -10.84 15.07
N ASP A 133 -0.52 -11.59 15.57
CA ASP A 133 -0.63 -13.02 15.29
C ASP A 133 -1.36 -13.25 13.97
N ASN A 134 -1.21 -14.42 13.35
CA ASN A 134 -1.87 -14.77 12.09
C ASN A 134 -1.68 -13.72 10.98
N THR A 135 -0.44 -13.25 10.80
CA THR A 135 -0.09 -12.25 9.79
C THR A 135 0.02 -12.86 8.39
N TYR A 136 -0.49 -12.12 7.41
CA TYR A 136 -0.37 -12.37 5.99
C TYR A 136 0.17 -11.12 5.31
N PHE A 137 1.13 -11.29 4.42
CA PHE A 137 1.73 -10.18 3.68
C PHE A 137 1.43 -10.31 2.19
N LEU A 138 0.85 -9.26 1.62
CA LEU A 138 0.63 -9.17 0.18
C LEU A 138 1.61 -8.15 -0.39
N SER A 139 2.71 -8.66 -0.94
CA SER A 139 3.75 -7.87 -1.59
C SER A 139 3.36 -7.57 -3.03
N MET A 140 3.35 -6.30 -3.42
CA MET A 140 3.09 -5.92 -4.81
C MET A 140 4.20 -5.02 -5.34
N VAL A 141 4.84 -5.48 -6.41
CA VAL A 141 5.86 -4.74 -7.15
C VAL A 141 5.24 -4.07 -8.39
N ARG A 142 5.96 -3.15 -8.97
CA ARG A 142 5.64 -2.49 -10.23
C ARG A 142 6.92 -2.20 -10.98
N ASN A 143 6.85 -2.11 -12.32
CA ASN A 143 7.96 -1.67 -13.14
C ASN A 143 8.64 -0.44 -12.51
N PRO A 144 9.94 -0.52 -12.15
CA PRO A 144 10.62 0.51 -11.38
C PRO A 144 10.72 1.85 -12.12
N TYR A 145 10.74 1.85 -13.44
CA TYR A 145 10.71 3.10 -14.23
C TYR A 145 9.38 3.84 -14.07
N ALA A 146 8.26 3.12 -14.08
CA ALA A 146 6.95 3.71 -13.84
C ALA A 146 6.77 4.22 -12.41
N GLN A 147 7.46 3.58 -11.44
CA GLN A 147 7.53 4.08 -10.06
C GLN A 147 8.36 5.35 -9.98
N VAL A 148 9.55 5.38 -10.62
CA VAL A 148 10.43 6.55 -10.69
C VAL A 148 9.70 7.75 -11.27
N GLU A 149 9.01 7.60 -12.41
CA GLU A 149 8.16 8.68 -12.98
C GLU A 149 7.17 9.20 -11.94
N GLY A 150 6.49 8.28 -11.23
CA GLY A 150 5.54 8.66 -10.20
C GLY A 150 6.16 9.49 -9.07
N ILE A 151 7.37 9.16 -8.64
CA ILE A 151 8.12 9.86 -7.59
C ILE A 151 8.53 11.26 -8.10
N MET A 152 9.16 11.33 -9.27
CA MET A 152 9.59 12.59 -9.87
C MET A 152 8.42 13.56 -10.04
N ARG A 153 7.37 13.11 -10.70
CA ARG A 153 6.21 13.95 -11.01
C ARG A 153 5.41 14.42 -9.78
N ARG A 154 5.35 13.62 -8.72
CA ARG A 154 4.49 13.88 -7.56
C ARG A 154 5.19 14.55 -6.42
N ASN A 155 6.45 14.19 -6.20
CA ASN A 155 7.25 14.72 -5.09
C ASN A 155 8.18 15.85 -5.56
N GLY A 156 8.29 16.11 -6.88
CA GLY A 156 9.28 17.04 -7.42
C GLY A 156 10.72 16.55 -7.23
N ALA A 157 10.91 15.25 -7.00
CA ALA A 157 12.24 14.68 -6.81
C ALA A 157 13.00 14.58 -8.12
N ASP A 158 14.33 14.65 -8.06
CA ASP A 158 15.18 14.38 -9.21
C ASP A 158 15.22 12.87 -9.56
N ALA A 159 15.76 12.55 -10.73
CA ALA A 159 15.83 11.18 -11.24
C ALA A 159 16.75 10.29 -10.40
N GLU A 160 17.83 10.86 -9.85
CA GLU A 160 18.80 10.12 -9.04
C GLU A 160 18.16 9.64 -7.73
N TYR A 161 17.54 10.56 -6.99
CA TYR A 161 16.82 10.22 -5.76
C TYR A 161 15.71 9.20 -6.04
N ALA A 162 14.90 9.42 -7.09
CA ALA A 162 13.78 8.57 -7.43
C ALA A 162 14.24 7.13 -7.78
N ALA A 163 15.31 6.98 -8.56
CA ALA A 163 15.89 5.68 -8.91
C ALA A 163 16.47 4.96 -7.69
N LYS A 164 17.26 5.65 -6.86
CA LYS A 164 17.81 5.10 -5.61
C LYS A 164 16.70 4.66 -4.65
N PHE A 165 15.62 5.43 -4.55
CA PHE A 165 14.48 5.10 -3.71
C PHE A 165 13.71 3.87 -4.25
N ALA A 166 13.53 3.75 -5.56
CA ALA A 166 12.93 2.56 -6.16
C ALA A 166 13.76 1.30 -5.86
N LEU A 167 15.09 1.35 -6.02
CA LEU A 167 15.98 0.25 -5.64
C LEU A 167 15.90 -0.08 -4.14
N LYS A 168 15.86 0.93 -3.27
CA LYS A 168 15.65 0.73 -1.83
C LYS A 168 14.38 -0.09 -1.57
N CYS A 169 13.28 0.25 -2.22
CA CYS A 169 12.02 -0.48 -2.09
C CYS A 169 12.13 -1.93 -2.58
N LEU A 170 12.75 -2.15 -3.76
CA LEU A 170 12.95 -3.50 -4.31
C LEU A 170 13.82 -4.36 -3.38
N ARG A 171 14.88 -3.81 -2.76
CA ARG A 171 15.70 -4.56 -1.78
C ARG A 171 14.87 -5.03 -0.59
N TYR A 172 14.00 -4.17 -0.02
CA TYR A 172 13.13 -4.58 1.07
C TYR A 172 12.11 -5.62 0.64
N GLN A 173 11.50 -5.46 -0.55
CA GLN A 173 10.55 -6.42 -1.06
C GLN A 173 11.20 -7.78 -1.34
N LYS A 174 12.40 -7.80 -1.96
CA LYS A 174 13.18 -9.04 -2.17
C LYS A 174 13.46 -9.73 -0.83
N LYS A 175 14.03 -8.99 0.15
CA LYS A 175 14.31 -9.53 1.48
C LYS A 175 13.07 -10.12 2.13
N ASN A 176 11.93 -9.43 2.10
CA ASN A 176 10.70 -9.92 2.70
C ASN A 176 10.22 -11.20 2.01
N ASN A 177 10.25 -11.24 0.67
CA ASN A 177 9.81 -12.42 -0.09
C ASN A 177 10.71 -13.66 0.15
N GLU A 178 11.98 -13.46 0.51
CA GLU A 178 12.91 -14.56 0.79
C GLU A 178 12.79 -15.08 2.24
N VAL A 179 12.39 -14.22 3.18
CA VAL A 179 12.40 -14.54 4.61
C VAL A 179 11.02 -14.93 5.14
N GLU A 180 9.96 -14.30 4.63
CA GLU A 180 8.61 -14.50 5.16
C GLU A 180 7.92 -15.71 4.54
N LYS A 181 7.32 -16.54 5.39
CA LYS A 181 6.57 -17.74 4.95
C LYS A 181 5.16 -17.39 4.47
N ASN A 182 4.51 -16.45 5.16
CA ASN A 182 3.14 -16.03 4.86
C ASN A 182 3.12 -14.78 3.98
N ILE A 183 3.81 -14.84 2.84
CA ILE A 183 3.87 -13.75 1.87
C ILE A 183 3.44 -14.21 0.48
N LEU A 184 2.65 -13.41 -0.21
CA LEU A 184 2.31 -13.58 -1.62
C LEU A 184 2.83 -12.39 -2.41
N LEU A 185 3.66 -12.66 -3.41
CA LEU A 185 4.13 -11.67 -4.38
C LEU A 185 3.18 -11.62 -5.58
N ILE A 186 2.76 -10.42 -5.95
CA ILE A 186 2.08 -10.12 -7.20
C ILE A 186 2.74 -8.92 -7.88
N SER A 187 2.50 -8.71 -9.17
CA SER A 187 2.87 -7.50 -9.88
C SER A 187 1.66 -6.58 -10.10
N TYR A 188 1.91 -5.27 -10.22
CA TYR A 188 0.90 -4.30 -10.64
C TYR A 188 0.40 -4.62 -12.06
N GLU A 189 1.29 -5.05 -12.91
CA GLU A 189 1.04 -5.46 -14.28
C GLU A 189 0.02 -6.61 -14.31
N ASP A 190 0.30 -7.71 -13.59
CA ASP A 190 -0.63 -8.84 -13.49
C ASP A 190 -1.98 -8.43 -12.87
N LEU A 191 -1.95 -7.54 -11.86
CA LEU A 191 -3.18 -7.05 -11.26
C LEU A 191 -4.04 -6.27 -12.27
N CYS A 192 -3.42 -5.51 -13.18
CA CYS A 192 -4.14 -4.72 -14.18
C CYS A 192 -4.55 -5.54 -15.40
N ASP A 193 -3.63 -6.35 -15.93
CA ASP A 193 -3.79 -7.04 -17.21
C ASP A 193 -4.51 -8.40 -17.03
N ASN A 194 -4.36 -9.03 -15.85
CA ASN A 194 -4.92 -10.33 -15.47
C ASN A 194 -5.62 -10.29 -14.11
N THR A 195 -6.50 -9.30 -13.87
CA THR A 195 -7.14 -9.03 -12.57
C THR A 195 -7.78 -10.29 -11.96
N LYS A 196 -8.52 -11.07 -12.76
CA LYS A 196 -9.21 -12.29 -12.29
C LYS A 196 -8.22 -13.33 -11.75
N THR A 197 -7.11 -13.53 -12.45
CA THR A 197 -6.05 -14.48 -12.06
C THR A 197 -5.34 -14.00 -10.79
N SER A 198 -5.00 -12.73 -10.71
CA SER A 198 -4.37 -12.12 -9.53
C SER A 198 -5.26 -12.23 -8.30
N ILE A 199 -6.56 -11.97 -8.43
CA ILE A 199 -7.53 -12.14 -7.33
C ILE A 199 -7.70 -13.61 -6.95
N LYS A 200 -7.66 -14.55 -7.89
CA LYS A 200 -7.67 -15.98 -7.59
C LYS A 200 -6.46 -16.39 -6.76
N LYS A 201 -5.24 -15.92 -7.10
CA LYS A 201 -4.02 -16.13 -6.30
C LYS A 201 -4.19 -15.62 -4.86
N ILE A 202 -4.72 -14.38 -4.70
CA ILE A 202 -4.96 -13.77 -3.38
C ILE A 202 -5.98 -14.57 -2.57
N LYS A 203 -7.07 -15.03 -3.19
CA LYS A 203 -8.08 -15.85 -2.51
C LYS A 203 -7.56 -17.23 -2.09
N ASN A 204 -6.69 -17.84 -2.88
CA ASN A 204 -6.05 -19.09 -2.50
C ASN A 204 -5.07 -18.89 -1.34
N PHE A 205 -4.39 -17.76 -1.30
CA PHE A 205 -3.46 -17.40 -0.22
C PHE A 205 -4.18 -17.07 1.09
N ILE A 206 -5.33 -16.36 1.02
CA ILE A 206 -6.17 -16.04 2.19
C ILE A 206 -7.62 -16.41 1.86
N PRO A 207 -8.01 -17.69 2.00
CA PRO A 207 -9.37 -18.13 1.64
C PRO A 207 -10.48 -17.39 2.39
N SER A 208 -10.22 -17.00 3.63
CA SER A 208 -11.16 -16.24 4.46
C SER A 208 -11.46 -14.83 3.97
N ILE A 209 -10.70 -14.31 3.00
CA ILE A 209 -11.00 -12.99 2.41
C ILE A 209 -12.38 -12.96 1.70
N GLY A 210 -12.91 -14.11 1.31
CA GLY A 210 -14.26 -14.22 0.74
C GLY A 210 -14.37 -13.76 -0.71
N LYS A 211 -15.56 -13.27 -1.09
CA LYS A 211 -15.83 -12.82 -2.46
C LYS A 211 -15.27 -11.42 -2.69
N ILE A 212 -14.51 -11.24 -3.77
CA ILE A 212 -13.95 -9.97 -4.22
C ILE A 212 -14.51 -9.66 -5.61
N LYS A 213 -14.96 -8.42 -5.83
CA LYS A 213 -15.37 -7.94 -7.16
C LYS A 213 -14.13 -7.58 -7.97
N VAL A 214 -14.05 -8.10 -9.19
CA VAL A 214 -12.91 -7.86 -10.10
C VAL A 214 -13.22 -6.78 -11.13
N ASP A 215 -14.49 -6.53 -11.36
CA ASP A 215 -14.97 -5.55 -12.34
C ASP A 215 -15.45 -4.31 -11.57
N ILE A 216 -14.50 -3.48 -11.21
CA ILE A 216 -14.74 -2.24 -10.48
C ILE A 216 -14.17 -1.04 -11.20
N GLU A 217 -14.86 0.08 -11.06
CA GLU A 217 -14.26 1.38 -11.30
C GLU A 217 -13.65 1.90 -10.00
N PHE A 218 -12.47 2.43 -10.05
CA PHE A 218 -11.75 2.93 -8.88
C PHE A 218 -11.45 4.43 -8.98
N SER A 219 -11.34 5.07 -7.82
CA SER A 219 -10.92 6.46 -7.73
C SER A 219 -9.42 6.54 -7.50
N ALA A 220 -8.70 7.03 -8.52
CA ALA A 220 -7.27 7.30 -8.36
C ALA A 220 -7.07 8.66 -7.68
N HIS A 221 -6.29 8.66 -6.59
CA HIS A 221 -5.89 9.92 -5.96
C HIS A 221 -5.10 10.78 -6.94
N ASN A 222 -5.55 12.03 -7.12
CA ASN A 222 -4.85 13.06 -7.87
C ASN A 222 -4.82 12.92 -9.40
N PHE A 223 -5.73 12.20 -10.02
CA PHE A 223 -6.02 12.51 -11.41
C PHE A 223 -6.80 13.83 -11.46
N LYS A 224 -6.44 14.72 -12.38
CA LYS A 224 -7.14 16.01 -12.60
C LYS A 224 -8.62 15.80 -12.96
N THR A 225 -8.96 14.62 -13.47
CA THR A 225 -10.32 14.15 -13.71
C THR A 225 -10.86 13.55 -12.41
N LYS A 226 -11.88 14.14 -11.84
CA LYS A 226 -12.64 13.64 -10.66
C LYS A 226 -13.47 12.38 -10.98
N GLY A 227 -13.12 11.64 -12.05
CA GLY A 227 -13.86 10.48 -12.52
C GLY A 227 -13.36 9.16 -11.93
N LYS A 228 -14.24 8.18 -11.97
CA LYS A 228 -13.86 6.78 -11.76
C LYS A 228 -13.13 6.28 -13.01
N MET A 229 -12.15 5.41 -12.79
CA MET A 229 -11.33 4.82 -13.86
C MET A 229 -11.54 3.31 -13.88
N LYS A 230 -11.53 2.73 -15.06
CA LYS A 230 -11.38 1.27 -15.22
C LYS A 230 -9.96 0.84 -14.85
N ILE A 231 -9.83 -0.43 -14.45
CA ILE A 231 -8.52 -1.03 -14.19
C ILE A 231 -7.75 -1.09 -15.51
N GLN A 232 -6.55 -0.51 -15.53
CA GLN A 232 -5.68 -0.48 -16.70
C GLN A 232 -4.22 -0.33 -16.30
N ASN A 233 -3.33 -0.90 -17.09
CA ASN A 233 -1.89 -0.77 -16.91
C ASN A 233 -1.39 0.55 -17.49
N LEU A 234 -0.88 1.44 -16.63
CA LEU A 234 -0.40 2.77 -17.00
C LEU A 234 1.13 2.86 -17.13
N ASN A 235 1.83 1.72 -17.20
CA ASN A 235 3.30 1.74 -17.20
C ASN A 235 3.86 2.42 -18.45
N LYS A 236 3.40 2.02 -19.63
CA LYS A 236 3.86 2.58 -20.92
C LYS A 236 3.76 4.10 -20.92
N GLU A 237 2.56 4.62 -20.64
CA GLU A 237 2.29 6.06 -20.60
C GLU A 237 3.20 6.82 -19.62
N LYS A 238 3.58 6.19 -18.50
CA LYS A 238 4.46 6.79 -17.51
C LYS A 238 5.92 6.77 -17.93
N ILE A 239 6.38 5.65 -18.45
CA ILE A 239 7.76 5.47 -18.89
C ILE A 239 8.09 6.42 -20.05
N GLU A 240 7.17 6.58 -21.01
CA GLU A 240 7.30 7.50 -22.12
C GLU A 240 7.42 8.99 -21.72
N LYS A 241 6.99 9.34 -20.49
CA LYS A 241 7.14 10.71 -19.95
C LYS A 241 8.51 10.99 -19.34
N ILE A 242 9.37 9.98 -19.19
CA ILE A 242 10.72 10.16 -18.65
C ILE A 242 11.60 10.81 -19.75
N ALA A 243 12.18 11.96 -19.46
CA ALA A 243 13.07 12.62 -20.40
C ALA A 243 14.31 11.76 -20.69
N LYS A 244 14.82 11.78 -21.93
CA LYS A 244 15.98 10.95 -22.33
C LYS A 244 17.20 11.12 -21.43
N LYS A 245 17.50 12.35 -20.95
CA LYS A 245 18.60 12.60 -20.03
C LYS A 245 18.40 11.90 -18.70
N ASP A 246 17.17 11.91 -18.17
CA ASP A 246 16.82 11.28 -16.89
C ASP A 246 16.83 9.77 -17.03
N LEU A 247 16.35 9.23 -18.16
CA LEU A 247 16.39 7.81 -18.46
C LEU A 247 17.83 7.27 -18.47
N LYS A 248 18.78 7.98 -19.07
CA LYS A 248 20.21 7.61 -19.06
C LYS A 248 20.77 7.54 -17.63
N LEU A 249 20.42 8.51 -16.76
CA LEU A 249 20.83 8.53 -15.38
C LEU A 249 20.19 7.38 -14.58
N ILE A 250 18.90 7.15 -14.76
CA ILE A 250 18.17 6.03 -14.11
C ILE A 250 18.82 4.69 -14.52
N ASN A 251 19.09 4.50 -15.81
CA ASN A 251 19.77 3.29 -16.32
C ASN A 251 21.13 3.08 -15.68
N ALA A 252 21.96 4.14 -15.58
CA ALA A 252 23.27 4.07 -14.96
C ALA A 252 23.21 3.65 -13.48
N ILE A 253 22.12 4.00 -12.79
CA ILE A 253 21.87 3.59 -11.40
C ILE A 253 21.35 2.14 -11.35
N PHE A 254 20.39 1.80 -12.18
CA PHE A 254 19.75 0.48 -12.19
C PHE A 254 20.69 -0.65 -12.64
N ILE A 255 21.60 -0.37 -13.57
CA ILE A 255 22.61 -1.34 -14.02
C ILE A 255 23.49 -1.83 -12.86
N LYS A 256 23.81 -0.98 -11.88
CA LYS A 256 24.61 -1.35 -10.72
C LYS A 256 23.95 -2.42 -9.84
N GLU A 257 22.62 -2.51 -9.89
CA GLU A 257 21.83 -3.47 -9.14
C GLU A 257 20.80 -4.19 -10.03
N LYS A 258 21.21 -4.49 -11.28
CA LYS A 258 20.38 -5.15 -12.30
C LYS A 258 19.71 -6.42 -11.77
N TYR A 259 20.41 -7.18 -10.92
CA TYR A 259 19.89 -8.40 -10.31
C TYR A 259 18.59 -8.19 -9.50
N LEU A 260 18.36 -6.98 -8.95
CA LEU A 260 17.09 -6.67 -8.27
C LEU A 260 15.93 -6.55 -9.25
N LEU A 261 16.16 -5.93 -10.41
CA LEU A 261 15.16 -5.82 -11.45
C LEU A 261 14.83 -7.22 -11.98
N GLU A 262 15.85 -7.99 -12.32
CA GLU A 262 15.74 -9.36 -12.85
C GLU A 262 15.01 -10.31 -11.88
N TYR A 263 15.26 -10.19 -10.58
CA TYR A 263 14.54 -10.96 -9.55
C TYR A 263 13.01 -10.78 -9.63
N PHE A 264 12.54 -9.60 -10.01
CA PHE A 264 11.12 -9.30 -10.17
C PHE A 264 10.63 -9.38 -11.63
N GLY A 265 11.46 -9.86 -12.55
CA GLY A 265 11.11 -10.02 -13.96
C GLY A 265 11.16 -8.72 -14.78
N TYR A 266 11.88 -7.69 -14.29
CA TYR A 266 12.07 -6.42 -15.02
C TYR A 266 13.45 -6.36 -15.66
N THR A 267 13.54 -5.60 -16.76
CA THR A 267 14.77 -5.38 -17.52
C THR A 267 15.12 -3.89 -17.58
N ILE A 268 16.39 -3.61 -17.88
CA ILE A 268 16.82 -2.27 -18.25
C ILE A 268 16.18 -1.94 -19.61
N ILE A 269 15.62 -0.74 -19.74
CA ILE A 269 15.02 -0.25 -21.00
C ILE A 269 16.02 0.63 -21.72
N GLU A 270 16.01 0.58 -23.07
CA GLU A 270 16.86 1.38 -23.94
C GLU A 270 16.29 2.77 -24.23
#